data_015927c9d8056f5656b75dbb39e56057
#
_entry.id   015927c9d8056f5656b75dbb39e56057
#
_cell.length_a   1.000
_cell.length_b   1.000
_cell.length_c   1.000
_cell.angle_alpha   90.00
_cell.angle_beta   90.00
_cell.angle_gamma   90.00
#
_symmetry.space_group_name_H-M   'P 1'
#
loop_
_entity.id
_entity.type
_entity.pdbx_description
1 polymer ?
#
loop_
_entity_poly.entity_id
_entity_poly.type
_entity_poly.pdbx_seq_one_letter_code
_entity_poly.pdbx_strand_id
1 'polypeptide(L)'
;WKMAEALASGDFSRYTVDSYDWMYYQTYPFQGPTALFMELFIRLFGNGALRAWSLFGSLSAGACLAALCCIAKELGAKPRTQVLCAVLCLLFVPIPMYAPFVYGTLPAPAMVLWGGYGVLRFVKGSKPSWLVLPLVLFPMAAVVYQSSLIFVIGACIAVLFNGYKGGWRGMVRAVVAAVLLLAVPLGVRSGLQSWFFARVPIPYSTGTPSTAHILMGIHSGTYYGPGGFDGSNWDLFWDSNADTTAANAAAVKGIGEYWNTYLHNPKEIKFFLQK
;
A
#
# COMPACT_ATOMS: atom_id res chain seq x y z
N TRP A 1 -6.99 -5.73 13.53
CA TRP A 1 -7.61 -5.19 14.73
C TRP A 1 -7.11 -5.89 16.00
N LYS A 2 -7.17 -7.22 16.08
CA LYS A 2 -6.75 -7.99 17.26
C LYS A 2 -5.34 -7.66 17.76
N MET A 3 -4.37 -7.50 16.86
CA MET A 3 -3.01 -7.08 17.24
C MET A 3 -2.99 -5.66 17.83
N ALA A 4 -3.82 -4.75 17.31
CA ALA A 4 -3.95 -3.42 17.85
C ALA A 4 -4.55 -3.42 19.26
N GLU A 5 -5.51 -4.33 19.54
CA GLU A 5 -6.04 -4.56 20.90
C GLU A 5 -4.98 -5.12 21.83
N ALA A 6 -4.18 -6.10 21.39
CA ALA A 6 -3.06 -6.64 22.14
C ALA A 6 -2.00 -5.59 22.46
N LEU A 7 -1.64 -4.73 21.50
CA LEU A 7 -0.72 -3.61 21.70
C LEU A 7 -1.26 -2.57 22.70
N ALA A 8 -2.57 -2.32 22.67
CA ALA A 8 -3.21 -1.35 23.58
C ALA A 8 -3.35 -1.87 25.00
N SER A 9 -3.65 -3.16 25.18
CA SER A 9 -3.84 -3.80 26.50
C SER A 9 -2.54 -4.37 27.09
N GLY A 10 -1.54 -4.68 26.26
CA GLY A 10 -0.35 -5.43 26.65
C GLY A 10 -0.56 -6.94 26.77
N ASP A 11 -1.74 -7.45 26.38
CA ASP A 11 -2.05 -8.88 26.41
C ASP A 11 -1.72 -9.55 25.06
N PHE A 12 -0.64 -10.31 25.07
CA PHE A 12 -0.16 -11.07 23.91
C PHE A 12 -0.38 -12.58 24.07
N SER A 13 -1.27 -13.05 24.95
CA SER A 13 -1.52 -14.46 25.22
C SER A 13 -1.89 -15.30 23.97
N ARG A 14 -2.43 -14.65 22.95
CA ARG A 14 -2.80 -15.24 21.67
C ARG A 14 -1.63 -15.42 20.68
N TYR A 15 -0.53 -14.71 20.92
CA TYR A 15 0.63 -14.64 20.01
C TYR A 15 1.75 -15.56 20.48
N THR A 16 1.37 -16.81 20.81
CA THR A 16 2.33 -17.88 21.14
C THR A 16 3.04 -18.37 19.90
N VAL A 17 4.26 -18.88 20.07
CA VAL A 17 5.02 -19.50 18.99
C VAL A 17 4.14 -20.52 18.25
N ASP A 18 4.22 -20.52 16.92
CA ASP A 18 3.45 -21.37 16.01
C ASP A 18 1.93 -21.14 16.00
N SER A 19 1.41 -20.13 16.74
CA SER A 19 0.04 -19.70 16.52
C SER A 19 -0.12 -19.04 15.14
N TYR A 20 -1.32 -19.19 14.53
CA TYR A 20 -1.61 -18.54 13.24
C TYR A 20 -1.34 -17.02 13.28
N ASP A 21 -1.72 -16.35 14.35
CA ASP A 21 -1.55 -14.91 14.51
C ASP A 21 -0.04 -14.54 14.63
N TRP A 22 0.80 -15.39 15.24
CA TRP A 22 2.25 -15.22 15.32
C TRP A 22 2.89 -15.42 13.93
N MET A 23 2.55 -16.54 13.24
CA MET A 23 3.02 -16.84 11.89
C MET A 23 2.63 -15.73 10.90
N TYR A 24 1.45 -15.13 11.06
CA TYR A 24 0.97 -14.06 10.19
C TYR A 24 1.90 -12.84 10.18
N TYR A 25 2.36 -12.39 11.35
CA TYR A 25 3.26 -11.24 11.42
C TYR A 25 4.71 -11.58 11.07
N GLN A 26 5.09 -12.84 11.17
CA GLN A 26 6.36 -13.33 10.61
C GLN A 26 6.36 -13.29 9.08
N THR A 27 5.25 -13.72 8.47
CA THR A 27 5.07 -13.75 7.01
C THR A 27 4.86 -12.34 6.42
N TYR A 28 4.08 -11.51 7.11
CA TYR A 28 3.67 -10.19 6.66
C TYR A 28 4.06 -9.08 7.65
N PRO A 29 5.35 -8.86 7.91
CA PRO A 29 5.83 -7.89 8.90
C PRO A 29 5.40 -6.45 8.58
N PHE A 30 5.11 -6.16 7.33
CA PHE A 30 4.59 -4.89 6.86
C PHE A 30 3.18 -4.54 7.38
N GLN A 31 2.48 -5.48 8.00
CA GLN A 31 1.19 -5.23 8.67
C GLN A 31 1.38 -4.66 10.08
N GLY A 32 2.58 -4.75 10.65
CA GLY A 32 2.89 -4.18 11.97
C GLY A 32 2.60 -2.69 12.07
N PRO A 33 3.13 -1.84 11.16
CA PRO A 33 2.80 -0.41 11.11
C PRO A 33 1.30 -0.11 11.05
N THR A 34 0.53 -0.90 10.30
CA THR A 34 -0.93 -0.78 10.23
C THR A 34 -1.59 -1.09 11.58
N ALA A 35 -1.09 -2.12 12.30
CA ALA A 35 -1.57 -2.44 13.64
C ALA A 35 -1.27 -1.31 14.64
N LEU A 36 -0.09 -0.68 14.58
CA LEU A 36 0.24 0.49 15.40
C LEU A 36 -0.69 1.69 15.08
N PHE A 37 -1.02 1.90 13.82
CA PHE A 37 -1.96 2.96 13.43
C PHE A 37 -3.37 2.68 13.99
N MET A 38 -3.82 1.43 13.96
CA MET A 38 -5.10 1.02 14.55
C MET A 38 -5.09 1.11 16.09
N GLU A 39 -3.95 0.80 16.73
CA GLU A 39 -3.77 0.98 18.18
C GLU A 39 -4.04 2.42 18.60
N LEU A 40 -3.64 3.41 17.79
CA LEU A 40 -3.93 4.82 18.07
C LEU A 40 -5.44 5.08 18.19
N PHE A 41 -6.27 4.49 17.32
CA PHE A 41 -7.72 4.60 17.42
C PHE A 41 -8.26 3.97 18.71
N ILE A 42 -7.73 2.80 19.12
CA ILE A 42 -8.15 2.13 20.35
C ILE A 42 -7.79 2.99 21.56
N ARG A 43 -6.58 3.55 21.61
CA ARG A 43 -6.14 4.42 22.71
C ARG A 43 -6.92 5.73 22.80
N LEU A 44 -7.30 6.32 21.66
CA LEU A 44 -8.02 7.59 21.62
C LEU A 44 -9.52 7.43 21.90
N PHE A 45 -10.14 6.35 21.43
CA PHE A 45 -11.59 6.21 21.41
C PHE A 45 -12.13 5.02 22.23
N GLY A 46 -11.24 4.20 22.82
CA GLY A 46 -11.63 3.06 23.64
C GLY A 46 -12.67 2.16 22.95
N ASN A 47 -13.79 1.92 23.61
CA ASN A 47 -14.89 1.11 23.08
C ASN A 47 -15.55 1.70 21.83
N GLY A 48 -15.32 2.99 21.54
CA GLY A 48 -15.79 3.67 20.32
C GLY A 48 -14.87 3.54 19.12
N ALA A 49 -13.72 2.88 19.23
CA ALA A 49 -12.66 2.86 18.23
C ALA A 49 -13.12 2.33 16.87
N LEU A 50 -13.95 1.27 16.81
CA LEU A 50 -14.50 0.75 15.55
C LEU A 50 -15.44 1.75 14.88
N ARG A 51 -16.24 2.49 15.65
CA ARG A 51 -17.11 3.55 15.12
C ARG A 51 -16.28 4.72 14.60
N ALA A 52 -15.23 5.11 15.33
CA ALA A 52 -14.30 6.15 14.91
C ALA A 52 -13.56 5.73 13.61
N TRP A 53 -13.15 4.46 13.51
CA TRP A 53 -12.57 3.93 12.28
C TRP A 53 -13.54 3.99 11.10
N SER A 54 -14.80 3.56 11.28
CA SER A 54 -15.84 3.61 10.23
C SER A 54 -16.12 5.05 9.78
N LEU A 55 -16.15 5.99 10.72
CA LEU A 55 -16.27 7.42 10.41
C LEU A 55 -15.06 7.92 9.62
N PHE A 56 -13.85 7.54 10.03
CA PHE A 56 -12.61 7.87 9.30
C PHE A 56 -12.62 7.30 7.88
N GLY A 57 -13.08 6.05 7.69
CA GLY A 57 -13.28 5.44 6.37
C GLY A 57 -14.28 6.21 5.50
N SER A 58 -15.42 6.61 6.08
CA SER A 58 -16.45 7.39 5.39
C SER A 58 -15.94 8.78 4.98
N LEU A 59 -15.24 9.49 5.88
CA LEU A 59 -14.60 10.78 5.58
C LEU A 59 -13.52 10.61 4.50
N SER A 60 -12.79 9.50 4.51
CA SER A 60 -11.79 9.19 3.50
C SER A 60 -12.40 8.98 2.13
N ALA A 61 -13.58 8.37 2.03
CA ALA A 61 -14.32 8.25 0.77
C ALA A 61 -14.68 9.63 0.19
N GLY A 62 -15.21 10.54 1.04
CA GLY A 62 -15.46 11.93 0.66
C GLY A 62 -14.18 12.67 0.26
N ALA A 63 -13.07 12.44 0.98
CA ALA A 63 -11.78 13.03 0.67
C ALA A 63 -11.19 12.53 -0.67
N CYS A 64 -11.39 11.24 -1.02
CA CYS A 64 -11.03 10.72 -2.34
C CYS A 64 -11.78 11.49 -3.45
N LEU A 65 -13.08 11.64 -3.30
CA LEU A 65 -13.90 12.36 -4.28
C LEU A 65 -13.45 13.81 -4.45
N ALA A 66 -13.24 14.52 -3.34
CA ALA A 66 -12.74 15.90 -3.35
C ALA A 66 -11.37 16.01 -4.04
N ALA A 67 -10.45 15.11 -3.73
CA ALA A 67 -9.12 15.07 -4.35
C ALA A 67 -9.21 14.84 -5.87
N LEU A 68 -10.04 13.90 -6.32
CA LEU A 68 -10.25 13.62 -7.75
C LEU A 68 -10.80 14.86 -8.48
N CYS A 69 -11.77 15.56 -7.89
CA CYS A 69 -12.29 16.80 -8.45
C CYS A 69 -11.21 17.90 -8.53
N CYS A 70 -10.39 18.05 -7.49
CA CYS A 70 -9.27 19.00 -7.47
C CYS A 70 -8.21 18.65 -8.54
N ILE A 71 -7.85 17.38 -8.66
CA ILE A 71 -6.90 16.89 -9.69
C ILE A 71 -7.48 17.14 -11.09
N ALA A 72 -8.73 16.76 -11.32
CA ALA A 72 -9.40 16.97 -12.60
C ALA A 72 -9.42 18.46 -12.99
N LYS A 73 -9.74 19.35 -12.05
CA LYS A 73 -9.70 20.81 -12.24
C LYS A 73 -8.30 21.28 -12.61
N GLU A 74 -7.26 20.83 -11.91
CA GLU A 74 -5.87 21.18 -12.21
C GLU A 74 -5.41 20.66 -13.58
N LEU A 75 -5.97 19.54 -14.05
CA LEU A 75 -5.73 18.99 -15.38
C LEU A 75 -6.54 19.71 -16.48
N GLY A 76 -7.33 20.70 -16.14
CA GLY A 76 -8.13 21.48 -17.09
C GLY A 76 -9.47 20.86 -17.47
N ALA A 77 -9.97 19.89 -16.70
CA ALA A 77 -11.28 19.30 -16.94
C ALA A 77 -12.39 20.32 -16.76
N LYS A 78 -13.36 20.32 -17.70
CA LYS A 78 -14.54 21.19 -17.64
C LYS A 78 -15.41 20.85 -16.42
N PRO A 79 -16.17 21.78 -15.85
CA PRO A 79 -17.04 21.52 -14.70
C PRO A 79 -17.99 20.33 -14.89
N ARG A 80 -18.55 20.17 -16.08
CA ARG A 80 -19.41 19.02 -16.43
C ARG A 80 -18.69 17.67 -16.27
N THR A 81 -17.41 17.59 -16.69
CA THR A 81 -16.58 16.38 -16.52
C THR A 81 -16.30 16.12 -15.05
N GLN A 82 -16.04 17.16 -14.24
CA GLN A 82 -15.83 17.01 -12.80
C GLN A 82 -17.08 16.47 -12.10
N VAL A 83 -18.25 17.00 -12.44
CA VAL A 83 -19.54 16.51 -11.92
C VAL A 83 -19.77 15.05 -12.35
N LEU A 84 -19.52 14.71 -13.61
CA LEU A 84 -19.66 13.33 -14.08
C LEU A 84 -18.73 12.37 -13.32
N CYS A 85 -17.47 12.74 -13.13
CA CYS A 85 -16.54 11.95 -12.32
C CYS A 85 -17.06 11.78 -10.88
N ALA A 86 -17.56 12.84 -10.27
CA ALA A 86 -18.13 12.80 -8.92
C ALA A 86 -19.33 11.84 -8.85
N VAL A 87 -20.26 11.93 -9.79
CA VAL A 87 -21.42 11.04 -9.86
C VAL A 87 -21.02 9.59 -10.06
N LEU A 88 -20.08 9.31 -10.97
CA LEU A 88 -19.58 7.94 -11.20
C LEU A 88 -18.91 7.36 -9.95
N CYS A 89 -18.13 8.18 -9.22
CA CYS A 89 -17.53 7.73 -7.96
C CYS A 89 -18.59 7.46 -6.88
N LEU A 90 -19.63 8.26 -6.78
CA LEU A 90 -20.73 8.04 -5.83
C LEU A 90 -21.55 6.80 -6.17
N LEU A 91 -21.74 6.52 -7.45
CA LEU A 91 -22.45 5.32 -7.93
C LEU A 91 -21.59 4.06 -7.85
N PHE A 92 -20.29 4.20 -7.62
CA PHE A 92 -19.39 3.05 -7.46
C PHE A 92 -19.57 2.43 -6.08
N VAL A 93 -20.55 1.55 -5.96
CA VAL A 93 -20.98 0.87 -4.73
C VAL A 93 -19.84 0.31 -3.87
N PRO A 94 -18.72 -0.23 -4.40
CA PRO A 94 -17.62 -0.68 -3.56
C PRO A 94 -17.06 0.39 -2.62
N ILE A 95 -17.06 1.68 -3.00
CA ILE A 95 -16.53 2.75 -2.14
C ILE A 95 -17.27 2.80 -0.78
N PRO A 96 -18.60 2.98 -0.71
CA PRO A 96 -19.30 2.99 0.58
C PRO A 96 -19.26 1.63 1.30
N MET A 97 -19.17 0.51 0.59
CA MET A 97 -19.07 -0.81 1.22
C MET A 97 -17.75 -1.02 1.95
N TYR A 98 -16.66 -0.40 1.48
CA TYR A 98 -15.36 -0.48 2.14
C TYR A 98 -15.20 0.50 3.32
N ALA A 99 -16.13 1.45 3.51
CA ALA A 99 -16.02 2.44 4.59
C ALA A 99 -15.95 1.83 6.00
N PRO A 100 -16.76 0.81 6.37
CA PRO A 100 -16.67 0.17 7.68
C PRO A 100 -15.54 -0.87 7.77
N PHE A 101 -14.90 -1.22 6.66
CA PHE A 101 -13.85 -2.24 6.66
C PHE A 101 -12.63 -1.76 7.45
N VAL A 102 -12.20 -2.58 8.41
CA VAL A 102 -11.02 -2.28 9.24
C VAL A 102 -9.76 -2.65 8.46
N TYR A 103 -9.54 -1.93 7.36
CA TYR A 103 -8.39 -2.06 6.48
C TYR A 103 -8.11 -0.72 5.77
N GLY A 104 -6.90 -0.52 5.30
CA GLY A 104 -6.48 0.76 4.70
C GLY A 104 -7.04 1.09 3.31
N THR A 105 -8.03 0.36 2.83
CA THR A 105 -8.56 0.42 1.44
C THR A 105 -9.18 1.74 1.02
N LEU A 106 -9.66 2.57 1.95
CA LEU A 106 -10.14 3.92 1.65
C LEU A 106 -9.25 5.03 2.20
N PRO A 107 -8.76 4.95 3.45
CA PRO A 107 -7.86 5.98 3.98
C PRO A 107 -6.60 6.17 3.14
N ALA A 108 -5.96 5.08 2.70
CA ALA A 108 -4.73 5.19 1.94
C ALA A 108 -4.91 5.83 0.55
N PRO A 109 -5.88 5.44 -0.30
CA PRO A 109 -6.20 6.16 -1.53
C PRO A 109 -6.51 7.64 -1.33
N ALA A 110 -7.24 8.02 -0.27
CA ALA A 110 -7.50 9.42 0.03
C ALA A 110 -6.18 10.19 0.24
N MET A 111 -5.28 9.65 1.06
CA MET A 111 -3.97 10.24 1.33
C MET A 111 -3.12 10.31 0.06
N VAL A 112 -3.12 9.23 -0.75
CA VAL A 112 -2.38 9.18 -2.02
C VAL A 112 -2.89 10.21 -3.01
N LEU A 113 -4.19 10.36 -3.17
CA LEU A 113 -4.79 11.33 -4.10
C LEU A 113 -4.47 12.77 -3.69
N TRP A 114 -4.61 13.11 -2.41
CA TRP A 114 -4.23 14.44 -1.92
C TRP A 114 -2.73 14.69 -2.01
N GLY A 115 -1.89 13.68 -1.70
CA GLY A 115 -0.45 13.75 -1.93
C GLY A 115 -0.12 13.97 -3.42
N GLY A 116 -0.78 13.23 -4.30
CA GLY A 116 -0.68 13.39 -5.77
C GLY A 116 -1.12 14.77 -6.25
N TYR A 117 -2.18 15.35 -5.67
CA TYR A 117 -2.56 16.73 -5.92
C TYR A 117 -1.43 17.71 -5.54
N GLY A 118 -0.80 17.51 -4.38
CA GLY A 118 0.37 18.32 -3.98
C GLY A 118 1.53 18.21 -4.95
N VAL A 119 1.84 16.99 -5.42
CA VAL A 119 2.85 16.75 -6.47
C VAL A 119 2.49 17.46 -7.76
N LEU A 120 1.22 17.36 -8.21
CA LEU A 120 0.74 18.03 -9.42
C LEU A 120 0.91 19.56 -9.35
N ARG A 121 0.58 20.16 -8.20
CA ARG A 121 0.77 21.60 -7.95
C ARG A 121 2.24 21.98 -7.97
N PHE A 122 3.11 21.17 -7.36
CA PHE A 122 4.55 21.38 -7.39
C PHE A 122 5.11 21.31 -8.81
N VAL A 123 4.74 20.29 -9.58
CA VAL A 123 5.20 20.06 -10.96
C VAL A 123 4.76 21.19 -11.88
N LYS A 124 3.57 21.76 -11.69
CA LYS A 124 3.07 22.91 -12.46
C LYS A 124 3.72 24.26 -12.10
N GLY A 125 4.80 24.24 -11.35
CA GLY A 125 5.54 25.47 -11.00
C GLY A 125 4.95 26.27 -9.86
N SER A 126 4.01 25.69 -9.09
CA SER A 126 3.52 26.26 -7.84
C SER A 126 4.62 26.28 -6.77
N LYS A 127 4.34 26.93 -5.64
CA LYS A 127 5.30 27.08 -4.54
C LYS A 127 5.89 25.74 -4.08
N PRO A 128 7.18 25.66 -3.71
CA PRO A 128 7.80 24.43 -3.17
C PRO A 128 7.08 23.87 -1.94
N SER A 129 6.37 24.70 -1.17
CA SER A 129 5.57 24.28 -0.02
C SER A 129 4.51 23.22 -0.35
N TRP A 130 4.12 23.07 -1.63
CA TRP A 130 3.21 22.01 -2.05
C TRP A 130 3.80 20.60 -1.86
N LEU A 131 5.13 20.47 -1.75
CA LEU A 131 5.76 19.18 -1.40
C LEU A 131 5.49 18.75 0.04
N VAL A 132 5.13 19.64 0.95
CA VAL A 132 4.78 19.28 2.33
C VAL A 132 3.61 18.30 2.36
N LEU A 133 2.63 18.51 1.49
CA LEU A 133 1.44 17.65 1.44
C LEU A 133 1.77 16.18 1.13
N PRO A 134 2.47 15.83 0.05
CA PRO A 134 2.87 14.45 -0.20
C PRO A 134 3.90 13.93 0.81
N LEU A 135 4.79 14.76 1.36
CA LEU A 135 5.77 14.34 2.37
C LEU A 135 5.11 13.93 3.70
N VAL A 136 3.91 14.41 3.99
CA VAL A 136 3.10 13.97 5.15
C VAL A 136 2.18 12.81 4.77
N LEU A 137 1.46 12.92 3.66
CA LEU A 137 0.38 11.98 3.34
C LEU A 137 0.88 10.66 2.74
N PHE A 138 1.97 10.65 1.98
CA PHE A 138 2.52 9.41 1.42
C PHE A 138 3.09 8.46 2.50
N PRO A 139 3.84 8.93 3.51
CA PRO A 139 4.22 8.08 4.63
C PRO A 139 3.00 7.48 5.36
N MET A 140 1.99 8.31 5.66
CA MET A 140 0.77 7.84 6.31
C MET A 140 0.03 6.80 5.46
N ALA A 141 -0.08 7.03 4.16
CA ALA A 141 -0.66 6.07 3.22
C ALA A 141 0.11 4.74 3.20
N ALA A 142 1.45 4.78 3.18
CA ALA A 142 2.31 3.60 3.18
C ALA A 142 2.24 2.81 4.50
N VAL A 143 2.00 3.48 5.62
CA VAL A 143 1.74 2.87 6.94
C VAL A 143 0.40 2.15 6.97
N VAL A 144 -0.64 2.79 6.45
CA VAL A 144 -2.01 2.26 6.46
C VAL A 144 -2.19 1.16 5.41
N TYR A 145 -1.54 1.29 4.25
CA TYR A 145 -1.64 0.33 3.15
C TYR A 145 -0.38 0.32 2.28
N GLN A 146 0.40 -0.76 2.35
CA GLN A 146 1.71 -0.87 1.69
C GLN A 146 1.68 -0.60 0.19
N SER A 147 0.65 -1.06 -0.52
CA SER A 147 0.53 -0.88 -1.98
C SER A 147 0.48 0.59 -2.41
N SER A 148 0.27 1.52 -1.46
CA SER A 148 0.37 2.97 -1.71
C SER A 148 1.74 3.40 -2.23
N LEU A 149 2.81 2.63 -1.96
CA LEU A 149 4.16 2.91 -2.47
C LEU A 149 4.22 2.90 -4.01
N ILE A 150 3.34 2.18 -4.69
CA ILE A 150 3.25 2.18 -6.16
C ILE A 150 2.93 3.60 -6.66
N PHE A 151 2.02 4.28 -6.00
CA PHE A 151 1.64 5.67 -6.33
C PHE A 151 2.76 6.65 -6.00
N VAL A 152 3.52 6.39 -4.93
CA VAL A 152 4.71 7.19 -4.59
C VAL A 152 5.77 7.10 -5.70
N ILE A 153 6.01 5.89 -6.22
CA ILE A 153 6.91 5.67 -7.36
C ILE A 153 6.40 6.43 -8.60
N GLY A 154 5.11 6.34 -8.90
CA GLY A 154 4.48 7.10 -9.98
C GLY A 154 4.66 8.61 -9.83
N ALA A 155 4.51 9.13 -8.61
CA ALA A 155 4.75 10.54 -8.29
C ALA A 155 6.22 10.95 -8.50
N CYS A 156 7.18 10.11 -8.10
CA CYS A 156 8.61 10.33 -8.35
C CYS A 156 8.91 10.41 -9.85
N ILE A 157 8.36 9.48 -10.65
CA ILE A 157 8.51 9.48 -12.11
C ILE A 157 7.95 10.78 -12.69
N ALA A 158 6.76 11.22 -12.27
CA ALA A 158 6.14 12.47 -12.76
C ALA A 158 7.00 13.69 -12.42
N VAL A 159 7.58 13.76 -11.22
CA VAL A 159 8.48 14.84 -10.80
C VAL A 159 9.75 14.86 -11.64
N LEU A 160 10.38 13.69 -11.87
CA LEU A 160 11.59 13.57 -12.69
C LEU A 160 11.36 13.97 -14.15
N PHE A 161 10.26 13.50 -14.74
CA PHE A 161 9.87 13.89 -16.12
C PHE A 161 9.68 15.39 -16.28
N ASN A 162 9.08 16.03 -15.28
CA ASN A 162 8.92 17.48 -15.31
C ASN A 162 10.26 18.22 -15.11
N GLY A 163 11.12 17.71 -14.24
CA GLY A 163 12.44 18.28 -13.99
C GLY A 163 13.33 18.27 -15.23
N TYR A 164 13.22 17.23 -16.07
CA TYR A 164 13.95 17.14 -17.33
C TYR A 164 13.66 18.34 -18.26
N LYS A 165 12.42 18.82 -18.31
CA LYS A 165 12.03 19.98 -19.12
C LYS A 165 12.59 21.31 -18.59
N GLY A 166 12.97 21.36 -17.32
CA GLY A 166 13.49 22.56 -16.65
C GLY A 166 15.02 22.74 -16.73
N GLY A 167 15.72 21.94 -17.54
CA GLY A 167 17.17 21.94 -17.66
C GLY A 167 17.86 21.47 -16.37
N TRP A 168 19.18 21.75 -16.22
CA TRP A 168 19.96 21.22 -15.10
C TRP A 168 19.42 21.58 -13.71
N ARG A 169 19.06 22.83 -13.49
CA ARG A 169 18.49 23.28 -12.20
C ARG A 169 17.14 22.64 -11.91
N GLY A 170 16.32 22.46 -12.93
CA GLY A 170 15.05 21.75 -12.85
C GLY A 170 15.25 20.29 -12.48
N MET A 171 16.23 19.63 -13.11
CA MET A 171 16.55 18.23 -12.84
C MET A 171 17.07 18.02 -11.41
N VAL A 172 18.01 18.82 -10.92
CA VAL A 172 18.52 18.74 -9.55
C VAL A 172 17.38 18.87 -8.54
N ARG A 173 16.50 19.87 -8.71
CA ARG A 173 15.32 20.06 -7.86
C ARG A 173 14.37 18.86 -7.91
N ALA A 174 14.15 18.27 -9.08
CA ALA A 174 13.30 17.10 -9.26
C ALA A 174 13.90 15.85 -8.59
N VAL A 175 15.20 15.63 -8.73
CA VAL A 175 15.90 14.49 -8.09
C VAL A 175 15.81 14.62 -6.56
N VAL A 176 16.08 15.79 -5.99
CA VAL A 176 15.95 16.01 -4.54
C VAL A 176 14.52 15.74 -4.08
N ALA A 177 13.51 16.26 -4.81
CA ALA A 177 12.12 16.02 -4.48
C ALA A 177 11.75 14.53 -4.57
N ALA A 178 12.15 13.82 -5.63
CA ALA A 178 11.89 12.41 -5.81
C ALA A 178 12.55 11.55 -4.72
N VAL A 179 13.81 11.88 -4.34
CA VAL A 179 14.51 11.20 -3.24
C VAL A 179 13.74 11.39 -1.92
N LEU A 180 13.30 12.61 -1.61
CA LEU A 180 12.52 12.87 -0.39
C LEU A 180 11.18 12.14 -0.42
N LEU A 181 10.46 12.19 -1.55
CA LEU A 181 9.16 11.53 -1.71
C LEU A 181 9.26 10.00 -1.54
N LEU A 182 10.39 9.38 -1.85
CA LEU A 182 10.60 7.95 -1.69
C LEU A 182 11.21 7.60 -0.32
N ALA A 183 12.24 8.32 0.10
CA ALA A 183 12.99 8.01 1.31
C ALA A 183 12.15 8.22 2.58
N VAL A 184 11.31 9.28 2.64
CA VAL A 184 10.51 9.57 3.82
C VAL A 184 9.46 8.48 4.08
N PRO A 185 8.62 8.06 3.11
CA PRO A 185 7.68 6.96 3.33
C PRO A 185 8.36 5.63 3.69
N LEU A 186 9.46 5.30 3.03
CA LEU A 186 10.20 4.07 3.33
C LEU A 186 10.82 4.12 4.73
N GLY A 187 11.43 5.25 5.11
CA GLY A 187 12.04 5.43 6.42
C GLY A 187 11.02 5.39 7.56
N VAL A 188 9.90 6.10 7.42
CA VAL A 188 8.81 6.10 8.42
C VAL A 188 8.26 4.69 8.59
N ARG A 189 7.98 3.99 7.48
CA ARG A 189 7.46 2.64 7.53
C ARG A 189 8.44 1.66 8.17
N SER A 190 9.71 1.69 7.78
CA SER A 190 10.75 0.83 8.33
C SER A 190 10.96 1.09 9.82
N GLY A 191 10.99 2.37 10.25
CA GLY A 191 11.07 2.74 11.65
C GLY A 191 9.89 2.24 12.48
N LEU A 192 8.67 2.38 11.96
CA LEU A 192 7.47 1.86 12.62
C LEU A 192 7.43 0.32 12.64
N GLN A 193 7.92 -0.35 11.61
CA GLN A 193 8.06 -1.81 11.62
C GLN A 193 9.04 -2.27 12.70
N SER A 194 10.20 -1.64 12.80
CA SER A 194 11.18 -1.94 13.86
C SER A 194 10.60 -1.67 15.24
N TRP A 195 9.89 -0.56 15.41
CA TRP A 195 9.22 -0.23 16.67
C TRP A 195 8.11 -1.22 17.02
N PHE A 196 7.34 -1.70 16.04
CA PHE A 196 6.35 -2.75 16.23
C PHE A 196 6.99 -4.01 16.82
N PHE A 197 8.05 -4.54 16.19
CA PHE A 197 8.72 -5.74 16.66
C PHE A 197 9.42 -5.58 18.02
N ALA A 198 9.82 -4.37 18.38
CA ALA A 198 10.33 -4.10 19.73
C ALA A 198 9.25 -4.16 20.84
N ARG A 199 7.96 -4.16 20.48
CA ARG A 199 6.84 -4.15 21.41
C ARG A 199 6.07 -5.46 21.51
N VAL A 200 6.26 -6.36 20.56
CA VAL A 200 5.51 -7.63 20.49
C VAL A 200 6.44 -8.83 20.76
N PRO A 201 5.93 -9.94 21.32
CA PRO A 201 6.71 -11.15 21.58
C PRO A 201 6.91 -11.97 20.28
N ILE A 202 7.11 -11.31 19.15
CA ILE A 202 7.32 -11.91 17.84
C ILE A 202 8.71 -11.49 17.38
N PRO A 203 9.62 -12.44 17.06
CA PRO A 203 10.95 -12.10 16.55
C PRO A 203 10.87 -11.28 15.26
N TYR A 204 11.83 -10.38 15.08
CA TYR A 204 11.91 -9.62 13.84
C TYR A 204 12.04 -10.56 12.63
N SER A 205 11.23 -10.31 11.63
CA SER A 205 11.27 -11.02 10.34
C SER A 205 11.28 -10.01 9.19
N THR A 206 11.99 -10.39 8.12
CA THR A 206 11.92 -9.65 6.85
C THR A 206 10.70 -10.07 6.02
N GLY A 207 10.08 -11.19 6.39
CA GLY A 207 8.83 -11.70 5.83
C GLY A 207 8.98 -12.32 4.44
N THR A 208 7.84 -12.57 3.85
CA THR A 208 7.73 -13.10 2.49
C THR A 208 8.36 -12.14 1.48
N PRO A 209 9.28 -12.61 0.61
CA PRO A 209 9.91 -11.76 -0.39
C PRO A 209 8.91 -11.28 -1.45
N SER A 210 9.16 -10.12 -2.04
CA SER A 210 8.29 -9.56 -3.10
C SER A 210 8.16 -10.48 -4.32
N THR A 211 9.19 -11.29 -4.61
CA THR A 211 9.18 -12.29 -5.68
C THR A 211 8.14 -13.38 -5.47
N ALA A 212 7.85 -13.77 -4.22
CA ALA A 212 6.80 -14.72 -3.91
C ALA A 212 5.41 -14.16 -4.25
N HIS A 213 5.19 -12.86 -4.05
CA HIS A 213 3.94 -12.21 -4.48
C HIS A 213 3.84 -12.12 -6.01
N ILE A 214 4.97 -11.92 -6.72
CA ILE A 214 5.01 -11.96 -8.18
C ILE A 214 4.69 -13.38 -8.66
N LEU A 215 5.32 -14.40 -8.07
CA LEU A 215 5.06 -15.81 -8.40
C LEU A 215 3.57 -16.14 -8.20
N MET A 216 2.99 -15.78 -7.06
CA MET A 216 1.55 -15.95 -6.80
C MET A 216 0.70 -15.25 -7.87
N GLY A 217 1.10 -14.07 -8.35
CA GLY A 217 0.40 -13.33 -9.39
C GLY A 217 0.45 -13.99 -10.78
N ILE A 218 1.50 -14.72 -11.13
CA ILE A 218 1.65 -15.41 -12.40
C ILE A 218 1.22 -16.89 -12.35
N HIS A 219 1.18 -17.46 -11.15
CA HIS A 219 0.74 -18.82 -10.91
C HIS A 219 -0.75 -18.99 -11.26
N SER A 220 -1.09 -20.14 -11.83
CA SER A 220 -2.48 -20.53 -12.11
C SER A 220 -3.10 -21.17 -10.87
N GLY A 221 -3.38 -20.37 -9.85
CA GLY A 221 -4.03 -20.84 -8.62
C GLY A 221 -5.41 -21.46 -8.91
N THR A 222 -5.66 -22.62 -8.36
CA THR A 222 -6.85 -23.43 -8.62
C THR A 222 -8.09 -22.95 -7.87
N TYR A 223 -7.93 -22.20 -6.77
CA TYR A 223 -9.04 -21.86 -5.86
C TYR A 223 -9.78 -20.57 -6.19
N TYR A 224 -9.09 -19.55 -6.74
CA TYR A 224 -9.66 -18.19 -6.91
C TYR A 224 -9.60 -17.69 -8.34
N GLY A 225 -9.31 -18.57 -9.29
CA GLY A 225 -9.12 -18.20 -10.68
C GLY A 225 -7.79 -17.45 -10.94
N PRO A 226 -7.57 -17.01 -12.18
CA PRO A 226 -6.32 -16.38 -12.60
C PRO A 226 -6.01 -15.10 -11.81
N GLY A 227 -4.84 -15.04 -11.15
CA GLY A 227 -4.35 -13.84 -10.44
C GLY A 227 -5.03 -13.53 -9.11
N GLY A 228 -5.85 -14.45 -8.59
CA GLY A 228 -6.39 -14.36 -7.24
C GLY A 228 -5.32 -14.63 -6.17
N PHE A 229 -5.58 -14.16 -4.95
CA PHE A 229 -4.79 -14.53 -3.78
C PHE A 229 -5.09 -15.99 -3.42
N ASP A 230 -4.11 -16.88 -3.51
CA ASP A 230 -4.25 -18.31 -3.24
C ASP A 230 -3.44 -18.81 -2.03
N GLY A 231 -2.71 -17.91 -1.38
CA GLY A 231 -1.89 -18.23 -0.23
C GLY A 231 -0.53 -18.85 -0.57
N SER A 232 -0.22 -19.12 -1.84
CA SER A 232 1.04 -19.77 -2.23
C SER A 232 2.31 -19.01 -1.81
N ASN A 233 2.22 -17.70 -1.61
CA ASN A 233 3.29 -16.90 -1.06
C ASN A 233 3.55 -17.19 0.43
N TRP A 234 2.50 -17.57 1.18
CA TRP A 234 2.61 -18.03 2.55
C TRP A 234 3.28 -19.40 2.60
N ASP A 235 2.76 -20.36 1.83
CA ASP A 235 3.30 -21.73 1.81
C ASP A 235 4.77 -21.73 1.40
N LEU A 236 5.13 -21.00 0.36
CA LEU A 236 6.53 -20.86 -0.08
C LEU A 236 7.46 -20.33 1.02
N PHE A 237 7.01 -19.38 1.82
CA PHE A 237 7.81 -18.83 2.92
C PHE A 237 8.03 -19.85 4.03
N TRP A 238 6.97 -20.57 4.42
CA TRP A 238 7.05 -21.57 5.49
C TRP A 238 7.73 -22.86 5.04
N ASP A 239 7.55 -23.30 3.80
CA ASP A 239 8.29 -24.42 3.20
C ASP A 239 9.80 -24.12 3.10
N SER A 240 10.16 -22.86 3.08
CA SER A 240 11.54 -22.36 3.15
C SER A 240 12.04 -22.13 4.59
N ASN A 241 11.40 -22.73 5.61
CA ASN A 241 11.71 -22.56 7.04
C ASN A 241 11.70 -21.09 7.50
N ALA A 242 10.79 -20.27 6.97
CA ALA A 242 10.69 -18.82 7.22
C ALA A 242 12.00 -18.06 6.89
N ASP A 243 12.84 -18.60 6.03
CA ASP A 243 14.03 -17.92 5.50
C ASP A 243 13.66 -17.14 4.22
N THR A 244 13.66 -15.82 4.31
CA THR A 244 13.36 -14.93 3.19
C THR A 244 14.31 -15.14 2.00
N THR A 245 15.57 -15.46 2.23
CA THR A 245 16.56 -15.67 1.17
C THR A 245 16.28 -16.96 0.40
N ALA A 246 16.02 -18.05 1.13
CA ALA A 246 15.63 -19.32 0.54
C ALA A 246 14.29 -19.22 -0.21
N ALA A 247 13.29 -18.57 0.39
CA ALA A 247 12.00 -18.30 -0.24
C ALA A 247 12.14 -17.46 -1.51
N ASN A 248 13.03 -16.45 -1.49
CA ASN A 248 13.31 -15.64 -2.68
C ASN A 248 13.93 -16.47 -3.82
N ALA A 249 14.89 -17.33 -3.50
CA ALA A 249 15.52 -18.21 -4.49
C ALA A 249 14.49 -19.17 -5.11
N ALA A 250 13.64 -19.77 -4.29
CA ALA A 250 12.56 -20.65 -4.73
C ALA A 250 11.53 -19.90 -5.60
N ALA A 251 11.16 -18.68 -5.20
CA ALA A 251 10.24 -17.82 -5.97
C ALA A 251 10.82 -17.46 -7.35
N VAL A 252 12.09 -17.04 -7.41
CA VAL A 252 12.76 -16.70 -8.68
C VAL A 252 12.82 -17.91 -9.61
N LYS A 253 13.15 -19.10 -9.08
CA LYS A 253 13.10 -20.34 -9.85
C LYS A 253 11.72 -20.61 -10.42
N GLY A 254 10.67 -20.55 -9.59
CA GLY A 254 9.28 -20.73 -10.01
C GLY A 254 8.83 -19.73 -11.08
N ILE A 255 9.20 -18.45 -10.95
CA ILE A 255 8.94 -17.42 -11.97
C ILE A 255 9.57 -17.83 -13.30
N GLY A 256 10.83 -18.30 -13.29
CA GLY A 256 11.52 -18.75 -14.50
C GLY A 256 10.83 -19.95 -15.17
N GLU A 257 10.37 -20.93 -14.38
CA GLU A 257 9.64 -22.10 -14.86
C GLU A 257 8.31 -21.72 -15.52
N TYR A 258 7.50 -20.86 -14.86
CA TYR A 258 6.25 -20.36 -15.45
C TYR A 258 6.49 -19.53 -16.72
N TRP A 259 7.50 -18.66 -16.69
CA TRP A 259 7.85 -17.86 -17.87
C TRP A 259 8.23 -18.74 -19.05
N ASN A 260 9.03 -19.79 -18.82
CA ASN A 260 9.37 -20.76 -19.85
C ASN A 260 8.13 -21.50 -20.38
N THR A 261 7.21 -21.89 -19.49
CA THR A 261 5.94 -22.51 -19.88
C THR A 261 5.11 -21.58 -20.76
N TYR A 262 5.00 -20.32 -20.41
CA TYR A 262 4.26 -19.32 -21.19
C TYR A 262 4.87 -19.11 -22.58
N LEU A 263 6.20 -19.06 -22.69
CA LEU A 263 6.88 -18.88 -23.99
C LEU A 263 6.67 -20.08 -24.93
N HIS A 264 6.51 -21.31 -24.40
CA HIS A 264 6.37 -22.52 -25.19
C HIS A 264 4.92 -23.00 -25.35
N ASN A 265 3.98 -22.44 -24.61
CA ASN A 265 2.56 -22.79 -24.67
C ASN A 265 1.68 -21.54 -24.87
N PRO A 266 1.28 -21.24 -26.12
CA PRO A 266 0.44 -20.07 -26.40
C PRO A 266 -0.92 -20.05 -25.69
N LYS A 267 -1.45 -21.22 -25.28
CA LYS A 267 -2.70 -21.29 -24.53
C LYS A 267 -2.55 -20.69 -23.12
N GLU A 268 -1.39 -20.86 -22.50
CA GLU A 268 -1.08 -20.29 -21.20
C GLU A 268 -0.89 -18.78 -21.27
N ILE A 269 -0.41 -18.24 -22.38
CA ILE A 269 -0.37 -16.77 -22.61
C ILE A 269 -1.77 -16.19 -22.59
N LYS A 270 -2.75 -16.87 -23.20
CA LYS A 270 -4.16 -16.45 -23.15
C LYS A 270 -4.67 -16.39 -21.72
N PHE A 271 -4.34 -17.38 -20.90
CA PHE A 271 -4.67 -17.40 -19.47
C PHE A 271 -4.06 -16.20 -18.74
N PHE A 272 -2.77 -15.90 -18.96
CA PHE A 272 -2.11 -14.74 -18.37
C PHE A 272 -2.77 -13.41 -18.78
N LEU A 273 -3.17 -13.27 -20.04
CA LEU A 273 -3.85 -12.06 -20.53
C LEU A 273 -5.30 -11.91 -20.06
N GLN A 274 -5.91 -12.97 -19.53
CA GLN A 274 -7.26 -12.94 -18.96
C GLN A 274 -7.29 -12.53 -17.47
N LYS A 275 -6.13 -12.46 -16.83
CA LYS A 275 -5.96 -11.93 -15.48
C LYS A 275 -6.07 -10.43 -15.47
#